data_92ef779df3d7aa635f687de676772faa
#
_entry.id   92ef779df3d7aa635f687de676772faa
#
_cell.length_a   1.000
_cell.length_b   1.000
_cell.length_c   1.000
_cell.angle_alpha   90.00
_cell.angle_beta   90.00
_cell.angle_gamma   90.00
#
_symmetry.space_group_name_H-M   'P 1'
#
loop_
_entity.id
_entity.type
_entity.pdbx_description
1 polymer ?
#
loop_
_entity_poly.entity_id
_entity_poly.type
_entity_poly.pdbx_seq_one_letter_code
_entity_poly.pdbx_strand_id
1 'polypeptide(L)'
;MKYFDIGGVEVSRLGFGCMRFPVIDGDNGKINKKESEKLLLDAIERGLNYIDTAYPYHEETSEDFVGDFLQKHNLCDKVQLATKLPCWLVEKEEDFERLLNIQLEKLQTDYIDFYLLHSLDVKRFRKIVDLGVLDFCKKIKEKGIVKHIGFSFHDEYPVFEEIFNANDWDFCQIQLNYLDIDYQAGMKGYELATKNNVPVIIMEPLKGGRLSNPPEEIREMSKKFEPLSYSQVALKFPLSLPNVMTVLSGMNSHKQVEENCEMAGSVEYNSLTDEEKEFYKVSRQAYKDRERIGCTACEYCMPCTVEINIPKVFSLWNKAFLYDEEEKSKKDYKEYLKDGISPEECIECGKCEDICPQHLEIIKGLKDAHEYLK
;
A
#
# COMPACT_ATOMS: atom_id res chain seq x y z
N MET A 1 -3.76 21.93 7.27
CA MET A 1 -4.27 20.72 6.54
C MET A 1 -5.28 21.15 5.51
N LYS A 2 -5.32 20.48 4.35
CA LYS A 2 -6.42 20.61 3.36
C LYS A 2 -7.33 19.39 3.44
N TYR A 3 -8.56 19.54 2.99
CA TYR A 3 -9.57 18.50 3.09
C TYR A 3 -10.20 18.22 1.72
N PHE A 4 -10.71 17.01 1.58
CA PHE A 4 -11.56 16.56 0.47
C PHE A 4 -12.99 16.39 1.01
N ASP A 5 -13.99 16.91 0.30
CA ASP A 5 -15.38 16.70 0.67
C ASP A 5 -15.93 15.44 -0.01
N ILE A 6 -16.47 14.52 0.78
CA ILE A 6 -17.21 13.35 0.32
C ILE A 6 -18.62 13.39 0.89
N GLY A 7 -19.56 13.95 0.12
CA GLY A 7 -20.96 14.00 0.53
C GLY A 7 -21.24 14.84 1.78
N GLY A 8 -20.48 15.91 2.01
CA GLY A 8 -20.58 16.78 3.18
C GLY A 8 -19.69 16.37 4.36
N VAL A 9 -18.85 15.34 4.19
CA VAL A 9 -17.85 14.90 5.17
C VAL A 9 -16.47 15.35 4.71
N GLU A 10 -15.80 16.16 5.52
CA GLU A 10 -14.43 16.61 5.25
C GLU A 10 -13.42 15.56 5.69
N VAL A 11 -12.59 15.06 4.75
CA VAL A 11 -11.51 14.11 4.96
C VAL A 11 -10.18 14.79 4.71
N SER A 12 -9.24 14.72 5.68
CA SER A 12 -7.90 15.27 5.51
C SER A 12 -7.16 14.61 4.35
N ARG A 13 -6.47 15.41 3.53
CA ARG A 13 -5.75 14.90 2.36
C ARG A 13 -4.52 14.06 2.70
N LEU A 14 -4.16 13.97 3.97
CA LEU A 14 -3.24 12.99 4.54
C LEU A 14 -3.99 12.12 5.53
N GLY A 15 -3.84 10.80 5.42
CA GLY A 15 -4.36 9.82 6.35
C GLY A 15 -3.23 9.16 7.16
N PHE A 16 -3.49 8.84 8.42
CA PHE A 16 -2.56 8.09 9.26
C PHE A 16 -2.73 6.59 9.03
N GLY A 17 -1.75 5.95 8.35
CA GLY A 17 -1.72 4.51 8.15
C GLY A 17 -1.13 3.79 9.36
N CYS A 18 -1.95 3.04 10.08
CA CYS A 18 -1.61 2.39 11.35
C CYS A 18 -0.71 1.15 11.23
N MET A 19 -0.36 0.73 10.03
CA MET A 19 0.48 -0.46 9.78
C MET A 19 1.94 -0.31 10.26
N ARG A 20 2.40 0.91 10.58
CA ARG A 20 3.80 1.20 10.89
C ARG A 20 3.98 1.94 12.21
N PHE A 21 3.14 1.69 13.17
CA PHE A 21 3.35 2.20 14.52
C PHE A 21 4.73 1.77 15.06
N PRO A 22 5.39 2.60 15.88
CA PRO A 22 6.54 2.16 16.65
C PRO A 22 6.24 0.89 17.45
N VAL A 23 7.17 -0.05 17.47
CA VAL A 23 7.04 -1.32 18.18
C VAL A 23 8.14 -1.46 19.25
N ILE A 24 7.91 -2.33 20.23
CA ILE A 24 8.85 -2.64 21.31
C ILE A 24 9.74 -3.81 20.85
N ASP A 25 11.05 -3.66 20.99
CA ASP A 25 12.08 -4.69 20.72
C ASP A 25 11.98 -5.31 19.31
N GLY A 26 11.44 -4.57 18.33
CA GLY A 26 11.25 -5.06 16.96
C GLY A 26 10.13 -6.10 16.79
N ASP A 27 9.35 -6.36 17.82
CA ASP A 27 8.21 -7.27 17.83
C ASP A 27 6.98 -6.57 17.26
N ASN A 28 6.53 -6.99 16.08
CA ASN A 28 5.44 -6.35 15.37
C ASN A 28 4.09 -6.44 16.11
N GLY A 29 3.87 -7.46 16.92
CA GLY A 29 2.68 -7.60 17.75
C GLY A 29 2.67 -6.69 19.00
N LYS A 30 3.80 -6.02 19.30
CA LYS A 30 3.94 -5.16 20.49
C LYS A 30 4.05 -3.69 20.12
N ILE A 31 2.92 -3.06 19.85
CA ILE A 31 2.86 -1.61 19.59
C ILE A 31 3.40 -0.84 20.81
N ASN A 32 4.32 0.09 20.58
CA ASN A 32 4.71 1.08 21.59
C ASN A 32 3.56 2.10 21.75
N LYS A 33 2.54 1.71 22.53
CA LYS A 33 1.29 2.46 22.70
C LYS A 33 1.55 3.94 23.09
N LYS A 34 2.51 4.18 23.99
CA LYS A 34 2.83 5.55 24.46
C LYS A 34 3.35 6.45 23.36
N GLU A 35 4.25 5.94 22.52
CA GLU A 35 4.82 6.72 21.43
C GLU A 35 3.84 6.87 20.27
N SER A 36 3.13 5.80 19.91
CA SER A 36 2.10 5.81 18.88
C SER A 36 0.95 6.78 19.21
N GLU A 37 0.54 6.84 20.48
CA GLU A 37 -0.47 7.81 20.98
C GLU A 37 -0.02 9.25 20.75
N LYS A 38 1.25 9.58 21.08
CA LYS A 38 1.78 10.93 20.83
C LYS A 38 1.82 11.30 19.35
N LEU A 39 2.19 10.36 18.50
CA LEU A 39 2.23 10.58 17.04
C LEU A 39 0.82 10.82 16.48
N LEU A 40 -0.17 10.06 16.92
CA LEU A 40 -1.57 10.28 16.53
C LEU A 40 -2.09 11.64 17.00
N LEU A 41 -1.83 12.02 18.26
CA LEU A 41 -2.22 13.34 18.78
C LEU A 41 -1.58 14.49 18.01
N ASP A 42 -0.26 14.41 17.76
CA ASP A 42 0.46 15.42 16.96
C ASP A 42 -0.14 15.56 15.55
N ALA A 43 -0.46 14.44 14.90
CA ALA A 43 -1.09 14.46 13.59
C ALA A 43 -2.49 15.10 13.61
N ILE A 44 -3.31 14.76 14.62
CA ILE A 44 -4.67 15.31 14.80
C ILE A 44 -4.61 16.81 15.13
N GLU A 45 -3.69 17.26 15.99
CA GLU A 45 -3.47 18.69 16.29
C GLU A 45 -3.07 19.48 15.04
N ARG A 46 -2.40 18.84 14.06
CA ARG A 46 -2.08 19.43 12.76
C ARG A 46 -3.23 19.35 11.74
N GLY A 47 -4.40 18.86 12.17
CA GLY A 47 -5.64 18.80 11.38
C GLY A 47 -5.83 17.51 10.60
N LEU A 48 -5.04 16.46 10.81
CA LEU A 48 -5.32 15.13 10.26
C LEU A 48 -6.56 14.55 10.95
N ASN A 49 -7.50 14.02 10.17
CA ASN A 49 -8.71 13.41 10.70
C ASN A 49 -9.04 12.04 10.10
N TYR A 50 -8.20 11.47 9.23
CA TYR A 50 -8.41 10.13 8.67
C TYR A 50 -7.43 9.13 9.27
N ILE A 51 -7.94 8.09 9.95
CA ILE A 51 -7.14 7.03 10.58
C ILE A 51 -7.48 5.70 9.90
N ASP A 52 -6.45 5.07 9.28
CA ASP A 52 -6.58 3.82 8.54
C ASP A 52 -5.92 2.67 9.30
N THR A 53 -6.74 1.73 9.79
CA THR A 53 -6.29 0.48 10.38
C THR A 53 -6.79 -0.73 9.59
N ALA A 54 -6.47 -1.93 10.03
CA ALA A 54 -7.00 -3.19 9.49
C ALA A 54 -6.78 -4.36 10.45
N TYR A 55 -7.59 -5.38 10.29
CA TYR A 55 -7.57 -6.61 11.08
C TYR A 55 -6.15 -7.21 11.28
N PRO A 56 -5.31 -7.43 10.22
CA PRO A 56 -4.02 -8.09 10.38
C PRO A 56 -2.89 -7.18 10.86
N TYR A 57 -3.13 -5.86 11.02
CA TYR A 57 -2.06 -4.94 11.37
C TYR A 57 -1.54 -5.19 12.79
N HIS A 58 -0.21 -5.21 12.92
CA HIS A 58 0.45 -5.47 14.19
C HIS A 58 0.00 -6.79 14.85
N GLU A 59 -0.07 -7.86 14.05
CA GLU A 59 -0.52 -9.18 14.53
C GLU A 59 -1.86 -9.09 15.25
N GLU A 60 -2.83 -8.40 14.61
CA GLU A 60 -4.22 -8.20 15.05
C GLU A 60 -4.41 -7.30 16.28
N THR A 61 -3.36 -6.56 16.70
CA THR A 61 -3.46 -5.66 17.88
C THR A 61 -3.74 -4.20 17.54
N SER A 62 -3.69 -3.82 16.25
CA SER A 62 -3.84 -2.43 15.81
C SER A 62 -5.24 -1.87 16.05
N GLU A 63 -6.29 -2.64 15.77
CA GLU A 63 -7.69 -2.21 15.98
C GLU A 63 -7.98 -1.97 17.46
N ASP A 64 -7.54 -2.86 18.37
CA ASP A 64 -7.67 -2.68 19.82
C ASP A 64 -6.96 -1.41 20.30
N PHE A 65 -5.73 -1.15 19.80
CA PHE A 65 -5.00 0.05 20.16
C PHE A 65 -5.69 1.32 19.68
N VAL A 66 -6.20 1.33 18.44
CA VAL A 66 -6.90 2.49 17.88
C VAL A 66 -8.20 2.74 18.63
N GLY A 67 -8.98 1.70 18.98
CA GLY A 67 -10.17 1.80 19.80
C GLY A 67 -9.87 2.41 21.18
N ASP A 68 -8.90 1.86 21.91
CA ASP A 68 -8.43 2.39 23.20
C ASP A 68 -8.06 3.87 23.11
N PHE A 69 -7.33 4.24 22.05
CA PHE A 69 -6.87 5.61 21.79
C PHE A 69 -8.04 6.58 21.57
N LEU A 70 -8.97 6.23 20.69
CA LEU A 70 -10.10 7.09 20.35
C LEU A 70 -11.02 7.31 21.55
N GLN A 71 -11.31 6.27 22.32
CA GLN A 71 -12.12 6.37 23.53
C GLN A 71 -11.44 7.21 24.61
N LYS A 72 -10.17 6.93 24.90
CA LYS A 72 -9.38 7.65 25.92
C LYS A 72 -9.35 9.17 25.69
N HIS A 73 -9.27 9.59 24.43
CA HIS A 73 -9.12 11.00 24.05
C HIS A 73 -10.44 11.66 23.58
N ASN A 74 -11.58 10.96 23.63
CA ASN A 74 -12.89 11.43 23.14
C ASN A 74 -12.82 11.94 21.69
N LEU A 75 -12.25 11.11 20.79
CA LEU A 75 -11.99 11.45 19.40
C LEU A 75 -12.89 10.71 18.40
N CYS A 76 -13.78 9.82 18.85
CA CYS A 76 -14.63 8.99 17.99
C CYS A 76 -15.42 9.81 16.95
N ASP A 77 -15.96 10.97 17.35
CA ASP A 77 -16.74 11.87 16.45
C ASP A 77 -15.89 12.92 15.75
N LYS A 78 -14.56 12.91 15.93
CA LYS A 78 -13.65 13.93 15.39
C LYS A 78 -12.75 13.41 14.29
N VAL A 79 -12.66 12.10 14.15
CA VAL A 79 -11.87 11.43 13.12
C VAL A 79 -12.75 10.59 12.21
N GLN A 80 -12.29 10.37 11.01
CA GLN A 80 -12.87 9.44 10.05
C GLN A 80 -12.13 8.10 10.20
N LEU A 81 -12.77 7.13 10.82
CA LEU A 81 -12.19 5.82 11.11
C LEU A 81 -12.37 4.88 9.93
N ALA A 82 -11.25 4.33 9.44
CA ALA A 82 -11.25 3.32 8.40
C ALA A 82 -10.70 1.99 8.91
N THR A 83 -11.42 0.90 8.63
CA THR A 83 -10.90 -0.47 8.74
C THR A 83 -11.42 -1.34 7.61
N LYS A 84 -11.00 -2.61 7.57
CA LYS A 84 -11.14 -3.44 6.37
C LYS A 84 -11.57 -4.86 6.72
N LEU A 85 -12.58 -5.39 6.01
CA LEU A 85 -12.99 -6.81 6.09
C LEU A 85 -11.84 -7.71 5.65
N PRO A 86 -11.32 -8.62 6.49
CA PRO A 86 -10.27 -9.56 6.09
C PRO A 86 -10.83 -10.66 5.18
N CYS A 87 -10.95 -10.37 3.86
CA CYS A 87 -11.64 -11.21 2.87
C CYS A 87 -11.09 -12.65 2.77
N TRP A 88 -9.82 -12.88 3.13
CA TRP A 88 -9.20 -14.21 3.15
C TRP A 88 -9.70 -15.11 4.29
N LEU A 89 -10.29 -14.52 5.36
CA LEU A 89 -10.87 -15.25 6.50
C LEU A 89 -12.35 -15.59 6.31
N VAL A 90 -12.96 -15.14 5.23
CA VAL A 90 -14.36 -15.42 4.92
C VAL A 90 -14.45 -16.78 4.23
N GLU A 91 -15.18 -17.73 4.83
CA GLU A 91 -15.43 -19.05 4.26
C GLU A 91 -16.92 -19.30 3.98
N LYS A 92 -17.80 -18.51 4.60
CA LYS A 92 -19.28 -18.59 4.46
C LYS A 92 -19.91 -17.23 4.74
N GLU A 93 -21.18 -17.05 4.37
CA GLU A 93 -21.91 -15.78 4.49
C GLU A 93 -21.92 -15.21 5.91
N GLU A 94 -22.09 -16.05 6.94
CA GLU A 94 -22.15 -15.59 8.32
C GLU A 94 -20.82 -15.00 8.82
N ASP A 95 -19.71 -15.28 8.15
CA ASP A 95 -18.40 -14.72 8.51
C ASP A 95 -18.33 -13.21 8.29
N PHE A 96 -19.09 -12.65 7.36
CA PHE A 96 -19.15 -11.21 7.15
C PHE A 96 -19.61 -10.47 8.41
N GLU A 97 -20.75 -10.87 8.97
CA GLU A 97 -21.29 -10.22 10.16
C GLU A 97 -20.43 -10.52 11.40
N ARG A 98 -19.92 -11.76 11.53
CA ARG A 98 -19.01 -12.15 12.61
C ARG A 98 -17.74 -11.30 12.64
N LEU A 99 -17.08 -11.13 11.50
CA LEU A 99 -15.83 -10.35 11.40
C LEU A 99 -16.07 -8.88 11.64
N LEU A 100 -17.15 -8.30 11.09
CA LEU A 100 -17.52 -6.91 11.35
C LEU A 100 -17.77 -6.67 12.84
N ASN A 101 -18.50 -7.55 13.52
CA ASN A 101 -18.79 -7.43 14.96
C ASN A 101 -17.50 -7.50 15.80
N ILE A 102 -16.54 -8.37 15.46
CA ILE A 102 -15.23 -8.42 16.11
C ILE A 102 -14.49 -7.09 15.94
N GLN A 103 -14.53 -6.49 14.75
CA GLN A 103 -13.87 -5.22 14.48
C GLN A 103 -14.52 -4.05 15.22
N LEU A 104 -15.85 -3.99 15.28
CA LEU A 104 -16.58 -3.01 16.07
C LEU A 104 -16.25 -3.11 17.57
N GLU A 105 -16.16 -4.34 18.11
CA GLU A 105 -15.76 -4.59 19.50
C GLU A 105 -14.33 -4.11 19.78
N LYS A 106 -13.37 -4.48 18.94
CA LYS A 106 -11.97 -4.05 19.05
C LYS A 106 -11.81 -2.53 18.96
N LEU A 107 -12.52 -1.91 18.03
CA LEU A 107 -12.51 -0.45 17.82
C LEU A 107 -13.38 0.31 18.85
N GLN A 108 -14.16 -0.40 19.68
CA GLN A 108 -15.03 0.16 20.72
C GLN A 108 -16.01 1.20 20.17
N THR A 109 -16.64 0.90 19.03
CA THR A 109 -17.57 1.79 18.33
C THR A 109 -18.76 1.02 17.76
N ASP A 110 -19.89 1.71 17.59
CA ASP A 110 -21.10 1.16 16.98
C ASP A 110 -21.14 1.35 15.45
N TYR A 111 -20.21 2.12 14.89
CA TYR A 111 -20.14 2.39 13.45
C TYR A 111 -18.69 2.58 12.97
N ILE A 112 -18.50 2.44 11.66
CA ILE A 112 -17.24 2.68 10.94
C ILE A 112 -17.50 3.70 9.83
N ASP A 113 -16.65 4.73 9.74
CA ASP A 113 -16.83 5.76 8.70
C ASP A 113 -16.49 5.22 7.30
N PHE A 114 -15.36 4.50 7.15
CA PHE A 114 -14.88 3.94 5.89
C PHE A 114 -14.57 2.46 6.04
N TYR A 115 -15.34 1.60 5.38
CA TYR A 115 -15.16 0.16 5.43
C TYR A 115 -14.77 -0.41 4.08
N LEU A 116 -13.66 -1.14 4.03
CA LEU A 116 -13.11 -1.65 2.78
C LEU A 116 -13.18 -3.17 2.70
N LEU A 117 -13.44 -3.71 1.53
CA LEU A 117 -13.10 -5.10 1.23
C LEU A 117 -11.58 -5.18 1.08
N HIS A 118 -10.89 -5.95 1.95
CA HIS A 118 -9.45 -5.87 2.11
C HIS A 118 -8.67 -6.66 1.07
N SER A 119 -7.69 -5.99 0.43
CA SER A 119 -6.67 -6.63 -0.40
C SER A 119 -7.26 -7.53 -1.49
N LEU A 120 -8.18 -6.96 -2.28
CA LEU A 120 -8.85 -7.72 -3.34
C LEU A 120 -7.89 -8.06 -4.48
N ASP A 121 -7.96 -9.31 -4.86
CA ASP A 121 -7.50 -9.91 -6.11
C ASP A 121 -8.67 -10.67 -6.75
N VAL A 122 -8.49 -11.20 -7.96
CA VAL A 122 -9.55 -11.90 -8.68
C VAL A 122 -10.13 -13.09 -7.91
N LYS A 123 -9.29 -13.85 -7.19
CA LYS A 123 -9.73 -15.07 -6.47
C LYS A 123 -10.55 -14.69 -5.24
N ARG A 124 -10.03 -13.75 -4.43
CA ARG A 124 -10.74 -13.27 -3.23
C ARG A 124 -12.06 -12.62 -3.59
N PHE A 125 -12.05 -11.75 -4.60
CA PHE A 125 -13.25 -11.03 -5.02
C PHE A 125 -14.35 -12.00 -5.45
N ARG A 126 -14.08 -12.93 -6.38
CA ARG A 126 -15.07 -13.90 -6.86
C ARG A 126 -15.61 -14.77 -5.72
N LYS A 127 -14.72 -15.27 -4.82
CA LYS A 127 -15.13 -16.03 -3.64
C LYS A 127 -16.15 -15.28 -2.78
N ILE A 128 -15.86 -14.03 -2.42
CA ILE A 128 -16.75 -13.28 -1.52
C ILE A 128 -18.02 -12.78 -2.20
N VAL A 129 -17.99 -12.56 -3.53
CA VAL A 129 -19.18 -12.24 -4.32
C VAL A 129 -20.14 -13.45 -4.36
N ASP A 130 -19.62 -14.65 -4.60
CA ASP A 130 -20.40 -15.89 -4.57
C ASP A 130 -21.05 -16.14 -3.20
N LEU A 131 -20.45 -15.64 -2.12
CA LEU A 131 -20.96 -15.69 -0.75
C LEU A 131 -21.90 -14.51 -0.40
N GLY A 132 -22.15 -13.56 -1.31
CA GLY A 132 -23.13 -12.48 -1.12
C GLY A 132 -22.57 -11.22 -0.46
N VAL A 133 -21.27 -10.92 -0.58
CA VAL A 133 -20.65 -9.74 0.04
C VAL A 133 -21.27 -8.42 -0.39
N LEU A 134 -21.75 -8.29 -1.64
CA LEU A 134 -22.32 -7.04 -2.14
C LEU A 134 -23.65 -6.72 -1.45
N ASP A 135 -24.50 -7.72 -1.24
CA ASP A 135 -25.74 -7.57 -0.47
C ASP A 135 -25.46 -7.29 1.00
N PHE A 136 -24.42 -7.90 1.58
CA PHE A 136 -23.95 -7.61 2.92
C PHE A 136 -23.51 -6.14 3.04
N CYS A 137 -22.68 -5.64 2.14
CA CYS A 137 -22.24 -4.24 2.09
C CYS A 137 -23.42 -3.27 2.05
N LYS A 138 -24.40 -3.51 1.19
CA LYS A 138 -25.62 -2.71 1.10
C LYS A 138 -26.40 -2.71 2.44
N LYS A 139 -26.61 -3.89 3.03
CA LYS A 139 -27.33 -4.06 4.30
C LYS A 139 -26.68 -3.28 5.45
N ILE A 140 -25.35 -3.34 5.63
CA ILE A 140 -24.66 -2.66 6.72
C ILE A 140 -24.64 -1.14 6.54
N LYS A 141 -24.60 -0.66 5.29
CA LYS A 141 -24.71 0.77 4.94
C LYS A 141 -26.12 1.29 5.21
N GLU A 142 -27.17 0.59 4.77
CA GLU A 142 -28.56 0.94 5.05
C GLU A 142 -28.88 1.00 6.56
N LYS A 143 -28.24 0.15 7.35
CA LYS A 143 -28.36 0.16 8.82
C LYS A 143 -27.54 1.26 9.50
N GLY A 144 -26.69 1.98 8.77
CA GLY A 144 -25.81 3.02 9.33
C GLY A 144 -24.64 2.48 10.15
N ILE A 145 -24.37 1.16 10.12
CA ILE A 145 -23.21 0.54 10.79
C ILE A 145 -21.92 0.95 10.07
N VAL A 146 -22.01 1.20 8.75
CA VAL A 146 -20.91 1.70 7.93
C VAL A 146 -21.42 2.87 7.12
N LYS A 147 -20.65 3.98 7.07
CA LYS A 147 -21.05 5.18 6.31
C LYS A 147 -20.65 5.10 4.84
N HIS A 148 -19.41 4.68 4.57
CA HIS A 148 -18.85 4.58 3.22
C HIS A 148 -18.26 3.19 2.98
N ILE A 149 -18.60 2.56 1.84
CA ILE A 149 -18.11 1.25 1.42
C ILE A 149 -17.15 1.40 0.25
N GLY A 150 -15.99 0.76 0.36
CA GLY A 150 -14.99 0.73 -0.70
C GLY A 150 -14.22 -0.58 -0.72
N PHE A 151 -13.11 -0.60 -1.45
CA PHE A 151 -12.22 -1.76 -1.50
C PHE A 151 -10.75 -1.32 -1.59
N SER A 152 -9.84 -2.14 -1.09
CA SER A 152 -8.40 -2.02 -1.35
C SER A 152 -7.96 -3.11 -2.32
N PHE A 153 -7.07 -2.75 -3.24
CA PHE A 153 -6.79 -3.54 -4.44
C PHE A 153 -5.31 -3.89 -4.60
N HIS A 154 -5.03 -5.16 -4.98
CA HIS A 154 -3.68 -5.68 -5.20
C HIS A 154 -3.63 -6.71 -6.34
N ASP A 155 -4.09 -6.34 -7.54
CA ASP A 155 -4.04 -7.18 -8.73
C ASP A 155 -3.82 -6.30 -9.98
N GLU A 156 -3.86 -6.84 -11.18
CA GLU A 156 -3.68 -6.13 -12.43
C GLU A 156 -4.92 -5.30 -12.83
N TYR A 157 -4.73 -4.26 -13.65
CA TYR A 157 -5.80 -3.33 -14.05
C TYR A 157 -7.08 -3.99 -14.58
N PRO A 158 -7.07 -5.07 -15.40
CA PRO A 158 -8.33 -5.70 -15.85
C PRO A 158 -9.20 -6.23 -14.71
N VAL A 159 -8.57 -6.70 -13.62
CA VAL A 159 -9.27 -7.15 -12.41
C VAL A 159 -9.80 -5.96 -11.63
N PHE A 160 -9.04 -4.84 -11.59
CA PHE A 160 -9.54 -3.59 -11.02
C PHE A 160 -10.82 -3.12 -11.69
N GLU A 161 -10.85 -3.13 -13.03
CA GLU A 161 -12.02 -2.73 -13.81
C GLU A 161 -13.21 -3.67 -13.57
N GLU A 162 -13.01 -4.99 -13.45
CA GLU A 162 -14.03 -5.97 -13.07
C GLU A 162 -14.64 -5.63 -11.71
N ILE A 163 -13.82 -5.42 -10.68
CA ILE A 163 -14.26 -5.10 -9.31
C ILE A 163 -14.94 -3.75 -9.26
N PHE A 164 -14.36 -2.74 -9.93
CA PHE A 164 -14.88 -1.38 -9.95
C PHE A 164 -16.30 -1.32 -10.52
N ASN A 165 -16.58 -2.08 -11.58
CA ASN A 165 -17.88 -2.12 -12.23
C ASN A 165 -18.90 -3.05 -11.54
N ALA A 166 -18.51 -3.80 -10.51
CA ALA A 166 -19.39 -4.75 -9.85
C ALA A 166 -20.34 -4.16 -8.81
N ASN A 167 -20.06 -2.93 -8.34
CA ASN A 167 -20.87 -2.27 -7.31
C ASN A 167 -20.77 -0.74 -7.43
N ASP A 168 -21.71 -0.02 -6.84
CA ASP A 168 -21.64 1.43 -6.66
C ASP A 168 -20.77 1.75 -5.42
N TRP A 169 -19.44 1.76 -5.65
CA TRP A 169 -18.49 2.05 -4.58
C TRP A 169 -18.44 3.53 -4.22
N ASP A 170 -18.42 3.83 -2.91
CA ASP A 170 -18.25 5.21 -2.45
C ASP A 170 -16.82 5.72 -2.64
N PHE A 171 -15.84 4.82 -2.66
CA PHE A 171 -14.41 5.11 -2.87
C PHE A 171 -13.64 3.82 -3.20
N CYS A 172 -12.39 3.98 -3.66
CA CYS A 172 -11.46 2.86 -3.80
C CYS A 172 -10.07 3.22 -3.25
N GLN A 173 -9.32 2.20 -2.83
CA GLN A 173 -7.95 2.36 -2.35
C GLN A 173 -6.98 1.57 -3.23
N ILE A 174 -6.01 2.28 -3.82
CA ILE A 174 -5.04 1.71 -4.76
C ILE A 174 -3.61 2.10 -4.37
N GLN A 175 -2.65 1.26 -4.77
CA GLN A 175 -1.25 1.64 -4.72
C GLN A 175 -0.94 2.62 -5.85
N LEU A 176 -0.35 3.76 -5.51
CA LEU A 176 0.13 4.71 -6.51
C LEU A 176 1.23 5.61 -5.92
N ASN A 177 2.34 5.72 -6.64
CA ASN A 177 3.42 6.65 -6.36
C ASN A 177 4.08 7.06 -7.69
N TYR A 178 5.00 8.03 -7.66
CA TYR A 178 5.60 8.53 -8.91
C TYR A 178 6.44 7.48 -9.66
N LEU A 179 6.85 6.38 -9.01
CA LEU A 179 7.60 5.29 -9.63
C LEU A 179 6.67 4.24 -10.25
N ASP A 180 5.63 3.84 -9.51
CA ASP A 180 4.73 2.72 -9.86
C ASP A 180 3.44 3.23 -10.52
N ILE A 181 3.55 3.98 -11.62
CA ILE A 181 2.38 4.53 -12.32
C ILE A 181 1.64 3.50 -13.18
N ASP A 182 2.32 2.44 -13.58
CA ASP A 182 1.79 1.35 -14.41
C ASP A 182 1.68 0.02 -13.65
N TYR A 183 1.86 0.04 -12.32
CA TYR A 183 1.82 -1.15 -11.47
C TYR A 183 0.44 -1.34 -10.84
N GLN A 184 -0.10 -2.55 -10.87
CA GLN A 184 -1.44 -2.90 -10.41
C GLN A 184 -2.52 -2.05 -11.11
N ALA A 185 -3.44 -1.43 -10.34
CA ALA A 185 -4.41 -0.49 -10.89
C ALA A 185 -3.72 0.75 -11.51
N GLY A 186 -2.67 1.26 -10.87
CA GLY A 186 -1.85 2.37 -11.32
C GLY A 186 -2.64 3.61 -11.75
N MET A 187 -2.07 4.38 -12.68
CA MET A 187 -2.76 5.57 -13.24
C MET A 187 -4.05 5.21 -13.99
N LYS A 188 -4.12 4.04 -14.64
CA LYS A 188 -5.34 3.61 -15.35
C LYS A 188 -6.52 3.43 -14.39
N GLY A 189 -6.27 2.80 -13.22
CA GLY A 189 -7.30 2.67 -12.18
C GLY A 189 -7.72 4.00 -11.58
N TYR A 190 -6.75 4.89 -11.32
CA TYR A 190 -7.02 6.26 -10.89
C TYR A 190 -7.87 7.04 -11.92
N GLU A 191 -7.55 6.94 -13.21
CA GLU A 191 -8.29 7.63 -14.29
C GLU A 191 -9.72 7.08 -14.43
N LEU A 192 -9.90 5.75 -14.33
CA LEU A 192 -11.23 5.12 -14.34
C LEU A 192 -12.09 5.62 -13.16
N ALA A 193 -11.55 5.60 -11.95
CA ALA A 193 -12.23 6.09 -10.76
C ALA A 193 -12.58 7.59 -10.87
N THR A 194 -11.64 8.40 -11.34
CA THR A 194 -11.83 9.85 -11.53
C THR A 194 -12.91 10.16 -12.56
N LYS A 195 -12.93 9.46 -13.68
CA LYS A 195 -13.97 9.62 -14.72
C LYS A 195 -15.37 9.32 -14.20
N ASN A 196 -15.48 8.42 -13.23
CA ASN A 196 -16.75 8.03 -12.62
C ASN A 196 -17.06 8.78 -11.31
N ASN A 197 -16.25 9.78 -10.94
CA ASN A 197 -16.36 10.54 -9.69
C ASN A 197 -16.31 9.67 -8.42
N VAL A 198 -15.60 8.54 -8.45
CA VAL A 198 -15.33 7.71 -7.28
C VAL A 198 -14.03 8.17 -6.66
N PRO A 199 -14.03 8.71 -5.42
CA PRO A 199 -12.82 9.16 -4.72
C PRO A 199 -11.78 8.07 -4.55
N VAL A 200 -10.50 8.44 -4.64
CA VAL A 200 -9.38 7.52 -4.56
C VAL A 200 -8.56 7.77 -3.30
N ILE A 201 -8.33 6.72 -2.54
CA ILE A 201 -7.34 6.69 -1.45
C ILE A 201 -6.05 6.09 -2.00
N ILE A 202 -4.92 6.76 -1.74
CA ILE A 202 -3.62 6.26 -2.17
C ILE A 202 -2.90 5.57 -1.02
N MET A 203 -2.54 4.30 -1.22
CA MET A 203 -1.62 3.56 -0.36
C MET A 203 -0.24 3.41 -1.02
N GLU A 204 0.79 3.08 -0.24
CA GLU A 204 2.18 2.93 -0.71
C GLU A 204 2.76 4.18 -1.44
N PRO A 205 2.44 5.43 -1.02
CA PRO A 205 2.92 6.63 -1.71
C PRO A 205 4.44 6.76 -1.67
N LEU A 206 5.08 6.14 -0.67
CA LEU A 206 6.54 6.14 -0.46
C LEU A 206 7.17 4.75 -0.70
N LYS A 207 6.42 3.80 -1.29
CA LYS A 207 6.89 2.43 -1.59
C LYS A 207 7.57 1.77 -0.38
N GLY A 208 6.85 1.74 0.75
CA GLY A 208 7.38 1.21 2.00
C GLY A 208 8.53 2.01 2.61
N GLY A 209 8.67 3.29 2.25
CA GLY A 209 9.73 4.19 2.70
C GLY A 209 10.95 4.26 1.76
N ARG A 210 10.99 3.46 0.68
CA ARG A 210 12.12 3.47 -0.28
C ARG A 210 12.29 4.80 -0.99
N LEU A 211 11.19 5.48 -1.31
CA LEU A 211 11.22 6.80 -1.94
C LEU A 211 11.65 7.91 -0.97
N SER A 212 11.71 7.63 0.33
CA SER A 212 12.25 8.56 1.34
C SER A 212 13.78 8.46 1.46
N ASN A 213 14.38 7.39 0.92
CA ASN A 213 15.82 7.19 0.87
C ASN A 213 16.22 6.69 -0.53
N PRO A 214 16.08 7.52 -1.58
CA PRO A 214 16.37 7.12 -2.94
C PRO A 214 17.87 6.92 -3.17
N PRO A 215 18.28 6.21 -4.25
CA PRO A 215 19.66 6.11 -4.69
C PRO A 215 20.31 7.46 -4.95
N GLU A 216 21.67 7.52 -4.88
CA GLU A 216 22.43 8.76 -5.00
C GLU A 216 22.10 9.56 -6.26
N GLU A 217 21.94 8.89 -7.40
CA GLU A 217 21.57 9.54 -8.66
C GLU A 217 20.24 10.32 -8.53
N ILE A 218 19.24 9.73 -7.88
CA ILE A 218 17.94 10.38 -7.66
C ILE A 218 18.06 11.52 -6.64
N ARG A 219 18.91 11.36 -5.61
CA ARG A 219 19.22 12.41 -4.63
C ARG A 219 19.79 13.64 -5.32
N GLU A 220 20.80 13.45 -6.19
CA GLU A 220 21.40 14.55 -6.94
C GLU A 220 20.36 15.27 -7.83
N MET A 221 19.52 14.53 -8.54
CA MET A 221 18.44 15.11 -9.35
C MET A 221 17.40 15.88 -8.52
N SER A 222 17.18 15.50 -7.27
CA SER A 222 16.17 16.13 -6.39
C SER A 222 16.67 17.36 -5.64
N LYS A 223 17.99 17.64 -5.60
CA LYS A 223 18.55 18.80 -4.91
C LYS A 223 17.93 20.14 -5.32
N LYS A 224 17.48 20.27 -6.54
CA LYS A 224 16.78 21.46 -7.04
C LYS A 224 15.46 21.77 -6.34
N PHE A 225 14.89 20.80 -5.60
CA PHE A 225 13.65 20.97 -4.82
C PHE A 225 13.90 21.30 -3.34
N GLU A 226 15.15 21.47 -2.93
CA GLU A 226 15.45 21.92 -1.57
C GLU A 226 14.68 23.20 -1.21
N PRO A 227 14.15 23.32 0.00
CA PRO A 227 14.45 22.49 1.20
C PRO A 227 13.53 21.29 1.40
N LEU A 228 12.74 20.83 0.39
CA LEU A 228 11.86 19.68 0.54
C LEU A 228 12.66 18.40 0.78
N SER A 229 12.22 17.57 1.72
CA SER A 229 12.74 16.21 1.90
C SER A 229 12.32 15.30 0.74
N TYR A 230 13.04 14.19 0.54
CA TYR A 230 12.68 13.20 -0.49
C TYR A 230 11.26 12.65 -0.29
N SER A 231 10.83 12.49 0.96
CA SER A 231 9.46 12.10 1.30
C SER A 231 8.45 13.14 0.82
N GLN A 232 8.72 14.42 1.04
CA GLN A 232 7.84 15.51 0.61
C GLN A 232 7.76 15.60 -0.91
N VAL A 233 8.89 15.48 -1.60
CA VAL A 233 8.92 15.42 -3.08
C VAL A 233 8.09 14.25 -3.59
N ALA A 234 8.21 13.06 -2.99
CA ALA A 234 7.45 11.88 -3.40
C ALA A 234 5.95 12.00 -3.10
N LEU A 235 5.57 12.53 -1.93
CA LEU A 235 4.18 12.73 -1.53
C LEU A 235 3.46 13.79 -2.37
N LYS A 236 4.19 14.78 -2.90
CA LYS A 236 3.61 15.82 -3.76
C LYS A 236 2.94 15.24 -5.00
N PHE A 237 3.48 14.14 -5.56
CA PHE A 237 2.91 13.49 -6.73
C PHE A 237 1.44 13.06 -6.51
N PRO A 238 1.12 12.12 -5.59
CA PRO A 238 -0.26 11.70 -5.38
C PRO A 238 -1.14 12.82 -4.78
N LEU A 239 -0.59 13.70 -3.94
CA LEU A 239 -1.34 14.84 -3.40
C LEU A 239 -1.74 15.86 -4.46
N SER A 240 -1.05 15.96 -5.58
CA SER A 240 -1.39 16.87 -6.68
C SER A 240 -2.50 16.35 -7.58
N LEU A 241 -2.86 15.07 -7.49
CA LEU A 241 -3.85 14.45 -8.36
C LEU A 241 -5.28 14.83 -7.91
N PRO A 242 -6.13 15.41 -8.79
CA PRO A 242 -7.55 15.59 -8.51
C PRO A 242 -8.23 14.27 -8.15
N ASN A 243 -9.34 14.34 -7.38
CA ASN A 243 -10.08 13.15 -6.94
C ASN A 243 -9.28 12.18 -6.02
N VAL A 244 -8.03 12.49 -5.67
CA VAL A 244 -7.35 11.82 -4.55
C VAL A 244 -7.89 12.41 -3.25
N MET A 245 -8.69 11.60 -2.54
CA MET A 245 -9.33 11.98 -1.28
C MET A 245 -8.30 12.10 -0.17
N THR A 246 -7.51 11.04 0.03
CA THR A 246 -6.45 11.02 1.04
C THR A 246 -5.27 10.16 0.60
N VAL A 247 -4.08 10.53 1.05
CA VAL A 247 -2.84 9.79 0.84
C VAL A 247 -2.41 9.19 2.16
N LEU A 248 -2.34 7.87 2.27
CA LEU A 248 -1.99 7.17 3.49
C LEU A 248 -0.49 7.17 3.73
N SER A 249 -0.06 7.63 4.89
CA SER A 249 1.33 7.55 5.33
C SER A 249 1.46 6.85 6.68
N GLY A 250 2.33 5.84 6.72
CA GLY A 250 2.75 5.20 7.97
C GLY A 250 3.87 6.00 8.62
N MET A 251 3.54 6.87 9.56
CA MET A 251 4.46 7.77 10.24
C MET A 251 4.87 7.20 11.60
N ASN A 252 6.18 7.07 11.84
CA ASN A 252 6.74 6.52 13.08
C ASN A 252 7.67 7.48 13.82
N SER A 253 7.68 8.76 13.43
CA SER A 253 8.40 9.84 14.14
C SER A 253 7.67 11.17 13.98
N HIS A 254 7.82 12.07 14.98
CA HIS A 254 7.23 13.41 14.93
C HIS A 254 7.66 14.22 13.72
N LYS A 255 8.93 14.08 13.30
CA LYS A 255 9.43 14.73 12.08
C LYS A 255 8.65 14.31 10.84
N GLN A 256 8.34 13.02 10.69
CA GLN A 256 7.53 12.54 9.57
C GLN A 256 6.09 13.07 9.63
N VAL A 257 5.49 13.14 10.83
CA VAL A 257 4.17 13.73 11.02
C VAL A 257 4.17 15.19 10.58
N GLU A 258 5.13 15.98 11.04
CA GLU A 258 5.28 17.39 10.70
C GLU A 258 5.45 17.60 9.19
N GLU A 259 6.49 17.01 8.59
CA GLU A 259 6.80 17.16 7.16
C GLU A 259 5.64 16.74 6.26
N ASN A 260 4.96 15.61 6.56
CA ASN A 260 3.88 15.09 5.75
C ASN A 260 2.59 15.91 5.90
N CYS A 261 2.29 16.41 7.11
CA CYS A 261 1.16 17.30 7.35
C CYS A 261 1.36 18.66 6.66
N GLU A 262 2.57 19.22 6.70
CA GLU A 262 2.91 20.46 5.97
C GLU A 262 2.72 20.28 4.46
N MET A 263 3.24 19.19 3.90
CA MET A 263 3.07 18.89 2.48
C MET A 263 1.60 18.76 2.09
N ALA A 264 0.81 17.99 2.83
CA ALA A 264 -0.62 17.83 2.57
C ALA A 264 -1.42 19.14 2.73
N GLY A 265 -0.95 20.04 3.60
CA GLY A 265 -1.52 21.38 3.79
C GLY A 265 -1.18 22.38 2.69
N SER A 266 -0.07 22.18 1.96
CA SER A 266 0.44 23.14 0.97
C SER A 266 0.07 22.80 -0.47
N VAL A 267 0.02 21.49 -0.83
CA VAL A 267 -0.16 21.05 -2.22
C VAL A 267 -1.58 21.30 -2.72
N GLU A 268 -1.70 21.98 -3.87
CA GLU A 268 -2.96 22.12 -4.62
C GLU A 268 -3.12 21.00 -5.65
N TYR A 269 -4.36 20.73 -6.05
CA TYR A 269 -4.63 19.86 -7.19
C TYR A 269 -4.05 20.47 -8.47
N ASN A 270 -3.52 19.62 -9.35
CA ASN A 270 -2.88 20.00 -10.61
C ASN A 270 -1.71 21.01 -10.46
N SER A 271 -1.05 21.05 -9.30
CA SER A 271 0.00 22.02 -8.98
C SER A 271 1.41 21.61 -9.37
N LEU A 272 1.59 20.43 -9.99
CA LEU A 272 2.91 20.01 -10.44
C LEU A 272 3.43 20.91 -11.56
N THR A 273 4.62 21.45 -11.35
CA THR A 273 5.35 22.20 -12.38
C THR A 273 5.86 21.24 -13.47
N ASP A 274 6.22 21.78 -14.63
CA ASP A 274 6.80 20.96 -15.71
C ASP A 274 8.16 20.38 -15.30
N GLU A 275 8.90 21.08 -14.44
CA GLU A 275 10.16 20.59 -13.88
C GLU A 275 9.95 19.39 -12.95
N GLU A 276 8.91 19.40 -12.11
CA GLU A 276 8.55 18.26 -11.25
C GLU A 276 8.05 17.07 -12.06
N LYS A 277 7.21 17.30 -13.07
CA LYS A 277 6.77 16.24 -13.99
C LYS A 277 7.95 15.57 -14.69
N GLU A 278 8.90 16.37 -15.19
CA GLU A 278 10.10 15.84 -15.82
C GLU A 278 11.00 15.09 -14.82
N PHE A 279 11.16 15.61 -13.60
CA PHE A 279 11.88 14.90 -12.52
C PHE A 279 11.28 13.51 -12.28
N TYR A 280 9.96 13.39 -12.11
CA TYR A 280 9.33 12.08 -11.89
C TYR A 280 9.52 11.14 -13.07
N LYS A 281 9.45 11.65 -14.31
CA LYS A 281 9.66 10.86 -15.51
C LYS A 281 11.10 10.35 -15.61
N VAL A 282 12.09 11.23 -15.43
CA VAL A 282 13.51 10.88 -15.49
C VAL A 282 13.88 9.95 -14.35
N SER A 283 13.35 10.17 -13.15
CA SER A 283 13.56 9.28 -12.00
C SER A 283 13.02 7.88 -12.28
N ARG A 284 11.83 7.72 -12.88
CA ARG A 284 11.32 6.39 -13.29
C ARG A 284 12.29 5.68 -14.23
N GLN A 285 12.84 6.41 -15.22
CA GLN A 285 13.79 5.82 -16.14
C GLN A 285 15.08 5.42 -15.43
N ALA A 286 15.62 6.27 -14.55
CA ALA A 286 16.82 5.98 -13.79
C ALA A 286 16.65 4.73 -12.88
N TYR A 287 15.49 4.58 -12.22
CA TYR A 287 15.18 3.34 -11.49
C TYR A 287 15.11 2.13 -12.41
N LYS A 288 14.46 2.25 -13.58
CA LYS A 288 14.37 1.16 -14.56
C LYS A 288 15.75 0.74 -15.08
N ASP A 289 16.64 1.70 -15.34
CA ASP A 289 18.01 1.44 -15.83
C ASP A 289 18.87 0.71 -14.77
N ARG A 290 18.48 0.76 -13.50
CA ARG A 290 19.11 0.03 -12.38
C ARG A 290 18.59 -1.39 -12.22
N GLU A 291 17.51 -1.75 -12.88
CA GLU A 291 16.95 -3.10 -12.85
C GLU A 291 17.89 -4.10 -13.52
N ARG A 292 18.20 -5.20 -12.85
CA ARG A 292 19.11 -6.23 -13.36
C ARG A 292 18.43 -7.22 -14.29
N ILE A 293 17.18 -7.51 -14.04
CA ILE A 293 16.39 -8.43 -14.84
C ILE A 293 14.93 -7.99 -14.83
N GLY A 294 14.31 -7.84 -16.00
CA GLY A 294 12.93 -7.36 -16.18
C GLY A 294 11.87 -8.40 -15.80
N CYS A 295 12.03 -9.02 -14.62
CA CYS A 295 11.07 -9.99 -14.10
C CYS A 295 9.85 -9.29 -13.51
N THR A 296 8.67 -9.55 -14.08
CA THR A 296 7.38 -9.00 -13.64
C THR A 296 6.70 -9.81 -12.52
N ALA A 297 7.34 -10.87 -12.04
CA ALA A 297 6.79 -11.79 -11.04
C ALA A 297 5.42 -12.41 -11.43
N CYS A 298 5.19 -12.63 -12.72
CA CYS A 298 3.95 -13.23 -13.24
C CYS A 298 3.80 -14.73 -12.94
N GLU A 299 4.84 -15.37 -12.41
CA GLU A 299 4.88 -16.77 -11.97
C GLU A 299 4.64 -17.84 -13.06
N TYR A 300 4.57 -17.49 -14.35
CA TYR A 300 4.45 -18.50 -15.43
C TYR A 300 5.59 -19.52 -15.42
N CYS A 301 6.79 -19.15 -14.95
CA CYS A 301 7.92 -20.05 -14.77
C CYS A 301 7.78 -20.98 -13.55
N MET A 302 6.70 -20.88 -12.78
CA MET A 302 6.45 -21.69 -11.60
C MET A 302 5.38 -22.77 -11.87
N PRO A 303 5.46 -23.97 -11.26
CA PRO A 303 6.59 -24.41 -10.42
C PRO A 303 7.85 -24.73 -11.24
N CYS A 304 9.02 -24.38 -10.73
CA CYS A 304 10.29 -24.80 -11.30
C CYS A 304 10.47 -26.32 -11.13
N THR A 305 11.11 -26.98 -12.09
CA THR A 305 11.33 -28.45 -12.07
C THR A 305 12.08 -28.92 -10.81
N VAL A 306 12.95 -28.07 -10.27
CA VAL A 306 13.70 -28.29 -9.02
C VAL A 306 13.27 -27.33 -7.90
N GLU A 307 12.08 -26.77 -7.98
CA GLU A 307 11.42 -25.95 -6.94
C GLU A 307 12.15 -24.64 -6.57
N ILE A 308 13.04 -24.12 -7.41
CA ILE A 308 13.63 -22.79 -7.21
C ILE A 308 12.54 -21.74 -7.31
N ASN A 309 12.41 -20.86 -6.32
CA ASN A 309 11.52 -19.70 -6.40
C ASN A 309 12.18 -18.58 -7.24
N ILE A 310 12.06 -18.70 -8.57
CA ILE A 310 12.69 -17.82 -9.55
C ILE A 310 12.29 -16.34 -9.32
N PRO A 311 10.99 -15.98 -9.19
CA PRO A 311 10.59 -14.59 -8.95
C PRO A 311 11.16 -14.01 -7.67
N LYS A 312 11.25 -14.81 -6.60
CA LYS A 312 11.82 -14.36 -5.32
C LYS A 312 13.30 -14.02 -5.43
N VAL A 313 14.09 -14.88 -6.09
CA VAL A 313 15.52 -14.66 -6.31
C VAL A 313 15.74 -13.38 -7.10
N PHE A 314 15.02 -13.18 -8.21
CA PHE A 314 15.12 -11.99 -9.04
C PHE A 314 14.66 -10.72 -8.32
N SER A 315 13.62 -10.81 -7.51
CA SER A 315 13.17 -9.69 -6.66
C SER A 315 14.26 -9.24 -5.69
N LEU A 316 14.97 -10.17 -5.05
CA LEU A 316 16.07 -9.84 -4.14
C LEU A 316 17.25 -9.21 -4.88
N TRP A 317 17.59 -9.75 -6.05
CA TRP A 317 18.68 -9.23 -6.89
C TRP A 317 18.35 -7.80 -7.38
N ASN A 318 17.16 -7.58 -7.92
CA ASN A 318 16.72 -6.25 -8.35
C ASN A 318 16.71 -5.24 -7.19
N LYS A 319 16.21 -5.61 -6.00
CA LYS A 319 16.17 -4.72 -4.82
C LYS A 319 17.54 -4.20 -4.41
N ALA A 320 18.58 -5.04 -4.52
CA ALA A 320 19.95 -4.64 -4.19
C ALA A 320 20.40 -3.42 -4.98
N PHE A 321 20.00 -3.32 -6.26
CA PHE A 321 20.40 -2.24 -7.14
C PHE A 321 19.38 -1.10 -7.24
N LEU A 322 18.09 -1.43 -7.29
CA LEU A 322 17.03 -0.42 -7.39
C LEU A 322 17.04 0.57 -6.23
N TYR A 323 17.43 0.10 -5.02
CA TYR A 323 17.30 0.89 -3.80
C TYR A 323 18.62 1.00 -3.01
N ASP A 324 19.76 0.56 -3.60
CA ASP A 324 21.04 0.43 -2.90
C ASP A 324 20.91 -0.39 -1.59
N GLU A 325 20.05 -1.41 -1.59
CA GLU A 325 19.77 -2.31 -0.46
C GLU A 325 20.64 -3.59 -0.51
N GLU A 326 21.92 -3.51 -0.90
CA GLU A 326 22.77 -4.67 -1.11
C GLU A 326 22.87 -5.58 0.13
N GLU A 327 23.27 -5.02 1.26
CA GLU A 327 23.46 -5.79 2.51
C GLU A 327 22.15 -6.44 2.99
N LYS A 328 21.04 -5.72 2.85
CA LYS A 328 19.72 -6.23 3.20
C LYS A 328 19.30 -7.35 2.25
N SER A 329 19.49 -7.17 0.94
CA SER A 329 19.15 -8.18 -0.06
C SER A 329 19.97 -9.46 0.13
N LYS A 330 21.28 -9.36 0.47
CA LYS A 330 22.12 -10.49 0.82
C LYS A 330 21.67 -11.20 2.10
N LYS A 331 21.26 -10.43 3.11
CA LYS A 331 20.69 -11.00 4.34
C LYS A 331 19.37 -11.74 4.05
N ASP A 332 18.47 -11.12 3.31
CA ASP A 332 17.19 -11.72 2.95
C ASP A 332 17.37 -12.95 2.05
N TYR A 333 18.41 -12.95 1.21
CA TYR A 333 18.76 -14.10 0.38
C TYR A 333 19.32 -15.27 1.22
N LYS A 334 20.19 -15.00 2.21
CA LYS A 334 20.64 -16.03 3.16
C LYS A 334 19.48 -16.62 3.96
N GLU A 335 18.49 -15.80 4.31
CA GLU A 335 17.27 -16.29 4.96
C GLU A 335 16.45 -17.17 4.02
N TYR A 336 16.25 -16.75 2.76
CA TYR A 336 15.60 -17.56 1.73
C TYR A 336 16.26 -18.92 1.57
N LEU A 337 17.59 -19.00 1.58
CA LEU A 337 18.33 -20.27 1.41
C LEU A 337 18.21 -21.25 2.59
N LYS A 338 17.64 -20.87 3.73
CA LYS A 338 17.39 -21.81 4.84
C LYS A 338 16.29 -22.82 4.53
N ASP A 339 15.23 -22.35 3.84
CA ASP A 339 14.03 -23.12 3.54
C ASP A 339 13.77 -23.25 2.03
N GLY A 340 14.43 -22.45 1.21
CA GLY A 340 14.30 -22.42 -0.25
C GLY A 340 15.42 -23.16 -0.98
N ILE A 341 15.15 -23.52 -2.22
CA ILE A 341 16.12 -24.20 -3.07
C ILE A 341 17.10 -23.20 -3.69
N SER A 342 18.41 -23.47 -3.57
CA SER A 342 19.45 -22.65 -4.17
C SER A 342 19.37 -22.63 -5.69
N PRO A 343 19.61 -21.47 -6.35
CA PRO A 343 19.79 -21.40 -7.79
C PRO A 343 20.90 -22.32 -8.36
N GLU A 344 21.87 -22.75 -7.54
CA GLU A 344 22.90 -23.73 -7.92
C GLU A 344 22.31 -25.10 -8.29
N GLU A 345 21.14 -25.45 -7.77
CA GLU A 345 20.42 -26.67 -8.07
C GLU A 345 19.72 -26.66 -9.45
N CYS A 346 19.88 -25.55 -10.21
CA CYS A 346 19.28 -25.42 -11.53
C CYS A 346 19.85 -26.46 -12.50
N ILE A 347 18.98 -27.32 -13.04
CA ILE A 347 19.35 -28.36 -14.02
C ILE A 347 19.35 -27.84 -15.47
N GLU A 348 19.19 -26.54 -15.68
CA GLU A 348 19.20 -25.88 -17.00
C GLU A 348 18.21 -26.48 -18.03
N CYS A 349 17.06 -26.92 -17.57
CA CYS A 349 16.08 -27.60 -18.43
C CYS A 349 15.34 -26.68 -19.44
N GLY A 350 15.51 -25.36 -19.35
CA GLY A 350 14.96 -24.35 -20.27
C GLY A 350 13.45 -24.05 -20.13
N LYS A 351 12.65 -24.87 -19.44
CA LYS A 351 11.20 -24.72 -19.36
C LYS A 351 10.72 -23.32 -18.88
N CYS A 352 11.46 -22.71 -17.96
CA CYS A 352 11.14 -21.39 -17.43
C CYS A 352 11.37 -20.28 -18.47
N GLU A 353 12.35 -20.44 -19.35
CA GLU A 353 12.64 -19.50 -20.45
C GLU A 353 11.63 -19.64 -21.59
N ASP A 354 11.27 -20.89 -21.96
CA ASP A 354 10.30 -21.18 -23.01
C ASP A 354 8.92 -20.56 -22.73
N ILE A 355 8.51 -20.50 -21.45
CA ILE A 355 7.18 -20.00 -21.05
C ILE A 355 7.21 -18.54 -20.59
N CYS A 356 8.37 -17.92 -20.48
CA CYS A 356 8.50 -16.55 -19.98
C CYS A 356 7.95 -15.51 -20.96
N PRO A 357 6.87 -14.78 -20.63
CA PRO A 357 6.31 -13.78 -21.55
C PRO A 357 7.23 -12.56 -21.74
N GLN A 358 8.25 -12.40 -20.89
CA GLN A 358 9.28 -11.36 -21.02
C GLN A 358 10.51 -11.82 -21.76
N HIS A 359 10.57 -13.10 -22.20
CA HIS A 359 11.71 -13.70 -22.91
C HIS A 359 13.06 -13.51 -22.21
N LEU A 360 13.06 -13.67 -20.87
CA LEU A 360 14.26 -13.48 -20.05
C LEU A 360 15.20 -14.67 -20.14
N GLU A 361 16.51 -14.41 -20.12
CA GLU A 361 17.56 -15.41 -19.91
C GLU A 361 17.59 -15.85 -18.43
N ILE A 362 16.61 -16.66 -18.02
CA ILE A 362 16.34 -17.00 -16.61
C ILE A 362 17.48 -17.82 -16.02
N ILE A 363 17.99 -18.80 -16.76
CA ILE A 363 19.08 -19.69 -16.28
C ILE A 363 20.33 -18.87 -15.97
N LYS A 364 20.72 -18.00 -16.88
CA LYS A 364 21.84 -17.08 -16.68
C LYS A 364 21.56 -16.11 -15.54
N GLY A 365 20.38 -15.49 -15.53
CA GLY A 365 19.97 -14.56 -14.47
C GLY A 365 20.00 -15.19 -13.08
N LEU A 366 19.60 -16.46 -12.92
CA LEU A 366 19.69 -17.20 -11.65
C LEU A 366 21.14 -17.37 -11.19
N LYS A 367 22.07 -17.69 -12.11
CA LYS A 367 23.51 -17.81 -11.80
C LYS A 367 24.09 -16.46 -11.36
N ASP A 368 23.81 -15.41 -12.13
CA ASP A 368 24.31 -14.06 -11.85
C ASP A 368 23.75 -13.53 -10.51
N ALA A 369 22.46 -13.75 -10.25
CA ALA A 369 21.81 -13.37 -9.00
C ALA A 369 22.38 -14.11 -7.79
N HIS A 370 22.60 -15.43 -7.92
CA HIS A 370 23.20 -16.24 -6.85
C HIS A 370 24.63 -15.78 -6.56
N GLU A 371 25.45 -15.59 -7.59
CA GLU A 371 26.85 -15.14 -7.43
C GLU A 371 26.94 -13.79 -6.72
N TYR A 372 25.99 -12.89 -6.99
CA TYR A 372 25.97 -11.56 -6.38
C TYR A 372 25.43 -11.56 -4.93
N LEU A 373 24.40 -12.37 -4.65
CA LEU A 373 23.66 -12.35 -3.38
C LEU A 373 24.24 -13.26 -2.30
N LYS A 374 25.08 -14.24 -2.65
CA LYS A 374 25.69 -15.18 -1.70
C LYS A 374 26.67 -14.54 -0.70
#